data_31006052bfd63c5e813776d2f8a399af
#
_entry.id   31006052bfd63c5e813776d2f8a399af
#
_cell.length_a   1.000
_cell.length_b   1.000
_cell.length_c   1.000
_cell.angle_alpha   90.00
_cell.angle_beta   90.00
_cell.angle_gamma   90.00
#
_symmetry.space_group_name_H-M   'P 1'
#
loop_
_entity.id
_entity.type
_entity.pdbx_description
1 polymer ?
#
loop_
_entity_poly.entity_id
_entity_poly.type
_entity_poly.pdbx_seq_one_letter_code
_entity_poly.pdbx_strand_id
1 'polypeptide(L)'
;MQTSWIEKLYNRMKPALHFTHANGIPSATYRKFLNGFQDEYTVKSIPLIGMNPDYPITTDWRYLVDEVIADIEQQFSGKSVIGLGHSFGGLVTMMAAYKKPALFSKLIIMDPPFVIGKNSALFELVKKLNLKSIDRFTPAGITLKRKDHWSSQLDAVEVLRSNRLFKHFDEQCFQDYIDSGIVEDQQRGGVTLKIPKQVEAEIFRTVPAWWWRTPRKAPQIPIHLITAEQSQFYQQGLPQGLKKIYQIDYSVLLGGHMFPLEQPKQVAEYVKAKLKTLG
;
A
#
# COMPACT_ATOMS: atom_id res chain seq x y z
N MET A 1 17.53 4.45 -26.67
CA MET A 1 18.39 5.59 -26.33
C MET A 1 19.24 5.21 -25.13
N GLN A 2 20.58 5.21 -25.27
CA GLN A 2 21.49 4.91 -24.16
C GLN A 2 21.49 6.11 -23.22
N THR A 3 21.03 5.94 -21.99
CA THR A 3 21.18 6.92 -20.90
C THR A 3 22.67 7.24 -20.74
N SER A 4 23.03 8.53 -20.71
CA SER A 4 24.40 9.00 -20.62
C SER A 4 25.06 8.46 -19.33
N TRP A 5 26.38 8.25 -19.35
CA TRP A 5 27.14 7.79 -18.19
C TRP A 5 26.97 8.75 -16.98
N ILE A 6 26.82 10.03 -17.26
CA ILE A 6 26.53 11.10 -16.27
C ILE A 6 25.19 10.91 -15.61
N GLU A 7 24.11 10.58 -16.33
CA GLU A 7 22.80 10.28 -15.77
C GLU A 7 22.81 9.03 -14.88
N LYS A 8 23.59 7.99 -15.27
CA LYS A 8 23.76 6.80 -14.45
C LYS A 8 24.50 7.11 -13.15
N LEU A 9 25.51 7.98 -13.16
CA LEU A 9 26.24 8.43 -11.97
C LEU A 9 25.35 9.29 -11.08
N TYR A 10 24.63 10.24 -11.66
CA TYR A 10 23.70 11.10 -10.92
C TYR A 10 22.58 10.30 -10.24
N ASN A 11 22.00 9.32 -10.92
CA ASN A 11 21.00 8.41 -10.34
C ASN A 11 21.59 7.48 -9.26
N ARG A 12 22.90 7.14 -9.30
CA ARG A 12 23.58 6.41 -8.23
C ARG A 12 23.75 7.21 -6.94
N MET A 13 23.71 8.54 -7.01
CA MET A 13 23.87 9.45 -5.86
C MET A 13 22.52 9.78 -5.18
N LYS A 14 21.38 9.60 -5.87
CA LYS A 14 20.07 9.84 -5.29
C LYS A 14 19.73 8.82 -4.19
N PRO A 15 19.12 9.25 -3.08
CA PRO A 15 18.58 8.31 -2.09
C PRO A 15 17.58 7.35 -2.74
N ALA A 16 17.61 6.10 -2.30
CA ALA A 16 16.71 5.07 -2.78
C ALA A 16 15.34 5.20 -2.09
N LEU A 17 14.26 5.11 -2.86
CA LEU A 17 12.89 5.11 -2.37
C LEU A 17 12.15 3.90 -2.93
N HIS A 18 11.63 3.06 -2.05
CA HIS A 18 10.82 1.90 -2.41
C HIS A 18 9.36 2.12 -2.03
N PHE A 19 8.43 1.86 -2.96
CA PHE A 19 6.99 2.03 -2.75
C PHE A 19 6.24 0.70 -2.78
N THR A 20 5.32 0.53 -1.81
CA THR A 20 4.40 -0.62 -1.72
C THR A 20 2.95 -0.12 -1.80
N HIS A 21 2.21 -0.67 -2.75
CA HIS A 21 0.85 -0.22 -3.12
C HIS A 21 -0.27 -0.70 -2.19
N ALA A 22 -1.45 -0.10 -2.30
CA ALA A 22 -2.66 -0.53 -1.59
C ALA A 22 -3.20 -1.84 -2.17
N ASN A 23 -3.94 -2.60 -1.34
CA ASN A 23 -4.59 -3.85 -1.76
C ASN A 23 -5.52 -3.62 -2.97
N GLY A 24 -5.39 -4.45 -3.99
CA GLY A 24 -6.21 -4.38 -5.21
C GLY A 24 -5.83 -3.25 -6.18
N ILE A 25 -4.79 -2.44 -5.90
CA ILE A 25 -4.38 -1.29 -6.71
C ILE A 25 -2.91 -1.46 -7.16
N PRO A 26 -2.62 -1.83 -8.41
CA PRO A 26 -1.24 -1.98 -8.90
C PRO A 26 -0.38 -0.73 -8.70
N SER A 27 0.92 -0.88 -8.48
CA SER A 27 1.84 0.26 -8.29
C SER A 27 1.83 1.25 -9.45
N ALA A 28 1.61 0.78 -10.69
CA ALA A 28 1.53 1.63 -11.86
C ALA A 28 0.41 2.69 -11.77
N THR A 29 -0.66 2.43 -11.03
CA THR A 29 -1.73 3.39 -10.71
C THR A 29 -1.19 4.63 -10.00
N TYR A 30 -0.11 4.49 -9.25
CA TYR A 30 0.53 5.58 -8.50
C TYR A 30 1.57 6.34 -9.32
N ARG A 31 1.69 6.12 -10.62
CA ARG A 31 2.72 6.72 -11.48
C ARG A 31 2.81 8.23 -11.31
N LYS A 32 1.68 8.95 -11.33
CA LYS A 32 1.65 10.41 -11.18
C LYS A 32 2.17 10.86 -9.81
N PHE A 33 1.83 10.15 -8.75
CA PHE A 33 2.34 10.38 -7.40
C PHE A 33 3.84 10.09 -7.31
N LEU A 34 4.29 8.94 -7.81
CA LEU A 34 5.68 8.51 -7.75
C LEU A 34 6.61 9.36 -8.61
N ASN A 35 6.12 9.89 -9.74
CA ASN A 35 6.88 10.83 -10.59
C ASN A 35 7.28 12.10 -9.83
N GLY A 36 6.50 12.51 -8.81
CA GLY A 36 6.84 13.65 -7.98
C GLY A 36 8.14 13.50 -7.17
N PHE A 37 8.72 12.31 -7.10
CA PHE A 37 9.95 12.03 -6.36
C PHE A 37 11.17 11.82 -7.26
N GLN A 38 11.00 11.60 -8.56
CA GLN A 38 12.09 11.16 -9.46
C GLN A 38 13.24 12.15 -9.59
N ASP A 39 12.99 13.45 -9.36
CA ASP A 39 14.02 14.48 -9.42
C ASP A 39 15.03 14.35 -8.25
N GLU A 40 14.56 13.94 -7.08
CA GLU A 40 15.35 13.89 -5.85
C GLU A 40 15.73 12.45 -5.43
N TYR A 41 15.00 11.42 -5.88
CA TYR A 41 15.13 10.03 -5.44
C TYR A 41 15.25 9.03 -6.60
N THR A 42 15.92 7.92 -6.36
CA THR A 42 15.81 6.73 -7.22
C THR A 42 14.59 5.93 -6.77
N VAL A 43 13.48 6.08 -7.50
CA VAL A 43 12.19 5.49 -7.15
C VAL A 43 12.02 4.11 -7.79
N LYS A 44 11.69 3.12 -6.96
CA LYS A 44 11.25 1.79 -7.40
C LYS A 44 10.01 1.39 -6.62
N SER A 45 9.24 0.45 -7.15
CA SER A 45 8.05 -0.06 -6.50
C SER A 45 7.87 -1.55 -6.79
N ILE A 46 7.27 -2.28 -5.85
CA ILE A 46 6.80 -3.63 -6.13
C ILE A 46 5.58 -3.55 -7.05
N PRO A 47 5.60 -4.16 -8.25
CA PRO A 47 4.54 -3.97 -9.23
C PRO A 47 3.17 -4.48 -8.76
N LEU A 48 3.16 -5.70 -8.24
CA LEU A 48 1.99 -6.41 -7.71
C LEU A 48 2.44 -7.21 -6.49
N ILE A 49 1.75 -7.08 -5.36
CA ILE A 49 2.01 -7.87 -4.15
C ILE A 49 0.85 -8.83 -3.90
N GLY A 50 1.18 -10.05 -3.44
CA GLY A 50 0.21 -11.11 -3.18
C GLY A 50 -0.18 -11.93 -4.42
N MET A 51 0.53 -11.75 -5.54
CA MET A 51 0.33 -12.49 -6.79
C MET A 51 1.44 -13.51 -7.05
N ASN A 52 2.53 -13.46 -6.28
CA ASN A 52 3.66 -14.36 -6.44
C ASN A 52 3.42 -15.66 -5.63
N PRO A 53 3.37 -16.85 -6.26
CA PRO A 53 3.14 -18.12 -5.56
C PRO A 53 4.23 -18.47 -4.54
N ASP A 54 5.45 -17.94 -4.69
CA ASP A 54 6.54 -18.15 -3.74
C ASP A 54 6.29 -17.42 -2.41
N TYR A 55 5.38 -16.44 -2.40
CA TYR A 55 4.98 -15.67 -1.23
C TYR A 55 3.47 -15.76 -0.98
N PRO A 56 2.95 -16.92 -0.57
CA PRO A 56 1.50 -17.14 -0.43
C PRO A 56 0.88 -16.24 0.63
N ILE A 57 -0.37 -15.86 0.41
CA ILE A 57 -1.14 -15.11 1.40
C ILE A 57 -1.48 -16.04 2.55
N THR A 58 -0.96 -15.73 3.72
CA THR A 58 -1.20 -16.48 4.95
C THR A 58 -1.57 -15.54 6.09
N THR A 59 -2.05 -16.11 7.20
CA THR A 59 -2.34 -15.33 8.40
C THR A 59 -1.17 -14.43 8.77
N ASP A 60 -1.51 -13.15 9.06
CA ASP A 60 -0.57 -12.12 9.48
C ASP A 60 0.47 -11.70 8.42
N TRP A 61 0.22 -12.00 7.15
CA TRP A 61 0.97 -11.50 5.98
C TRP A 61 2.49 -11.74 6.00
N ARG A 62 2.95 -12.74 6.73
CA ARG A 62 4.39 -12.93 6.93
C ARG A 62 5.16 -13.11 5.62
N TYR A 63 4.59 -13.84 4.64
CA TYR A 63 5.24 -14.05 3.34
C TYR A 63 5.13 -12.81 2.43
N LEU A 64 4.05 -12.02 2.55
CA LEU A 64 3.95 -10.74 1.84
C LEU A 64 5.00 -9.74 2.37
N VAL A 65 5.34 -9.82 3.66
CA VAL A 65 6.47 -9.07 4.24
C VAL A 65 7.78 -9.53 3.64
N ASP A 66 7.97 -10.84 3.44
CA ASP A 66 9.16 -11.40 2.80
C ASP A 66 9.25 -11.02 1.32
N GLU A 67 8.12 -10.98 0.62
CA GLU A 67 8.03 -10.50 -0.77
C GLU A 67 8.54 -9.06 -0.91
N VAL A 68 8.12 -8.15 -0.03
CA VAL A 68 8.60 -6.76 -0.02
C VAL A 68 10.10 -6.68 0.30
N ILE A 69 10.58 -7.47 1.27
CA ILE A 69 12.01 -7.51 1.60
C ILE A 69 12.83 -8.00 0.40
N ALA A 70 12.42 -9.09 -0.24
CA ALA A 70 13.11 -9.65 -1.40
C ALA A 70 13.12 -8.67 -2.59
N ASP A 71 12.01 -8.00 -2.85
CA ASP A 71 11.90 -6.98 -3.90
C ASP A 71 12.87 -5.81 -3.66
N ILE A 72 12.96 -5.30 -2.42
CA ILE A 72 13.92 -4.24 -2.06
C ILE A 72 15.36 -4.73 -2.26
N GLU A 73 15.69 -5.91 -1.79
CA GLU A 73 17.05 -6.48 -1.91
C GLU A 73 17.45 -6.65 -3.37
N GLN A 74 16.55 -7.14 -4.20
CA GLN A 74 16.76 -7.33 -5.63
C GLN A 74 16.94 -5.99 -6.36
N GLN A 75 16.07 -5.02 -6.09
CA GLN A 75 16.06 -3.74 -6.83
C GLN A 75 17.16 -2.76 -6.42
N PHE A 76 17.62 -2.82 -5.17
CA PHE A 76 18.60 -1.86 -4.63
C PHE A 76 19.92 -2.48 -4.18
N SER A 77 20.14 -3.77 -4.45
CA SER A 77 21.43 -4.47 -4.20
C SER A 77 21.92 -4.26 -2.76
N GLY A 78 21.02 -4.38 -1.77
CA GLY A 78 21.33 -4.28 -0.36
C GLY A 78 21.54 -2.86 0.20
N LYS A 79 21.32 -1.81 -0.60
CA LYS A 79 21.29 -0.43 -0.10
C LYS A 79 20.05 -0.20 0.76
N SER A 80 20.19 0.57 1.83
CA SER A 80 19.02 1.01 2.60
C SER A 80 18.14 1.97 1.78
N VAL A 81 16.82 1.82 1.94
CA VAL A 81 15.83 2.59 1.21
C VAL A 81 14.97 3.45 2.15
N ILE A 82 14.39 4.50 1.62
CA ILE A 82 13.21 5.13 2.21
C ILE A 82 12.02 4.23 1.85
N GLY A 83 11.35 3.66 2.86
CA GLY A 83 10.15 2.88 2.67
C GLY A 83 8.92 3.79 2.61
N LEU A 84 8.18 3.74 1.52
CA LEU A 84 6.94 4.45 1.32
C LEU A 84 5.83 3.44 1.02
N GLY A 85 4.73 3.48 1.77
CA GLY A 85 3.66 2.53 1.55
C GLY A 85 2.27 3.12 1.83
N HIS A 86 1.28 2.68 1.07
CA HIS A 86 -0.10 3.13 1.21
C HIS A 86 -1.02 1.99 1.66
N SER A 87 -1.90 2.27 2.64
CA SER A 87 -2.91 1.32 3.10
C SER A 87 -2.27 -0.02 3.52
N PHE A 88 -2.69 -1.13 2.94
CA PHE A 88 -2.09 -2.45 3.08
C PHE A 88 -0.57 -2.41 2.89
N GLY A 89 -0.09 -1.80 1.80
CA GLY A 89 1.34 -1.66 1.52
C GLY A 89 2.08 -0.87 2.59
N GLY A 90 1.43 0.10 3.22
CA GLY A 90 1.98 0.83 4.36
C GLY A 90 2.25 -0.06 5.56
N LEU A 91 1.28 -0.90 5.94
CA LEU A 91 1.45 -1.84 7.05
C LEU A 91 2.51 -2.90 6.75
N VAL A 92 2.51 -3.48 5.54
CA VAL A 92 3.52 -4.48 5.13
C VAL A 92 4.92 -3.88 5.13
N THR A 93 5.09 -2.65 4.61
CA THR A 93 6.39 -1.92 4.64
C THR A 93 6.87 -1.70 6.08
N MET A 94 5.96 -1.31 6.98
CA MET A 94 6.30 -1.15 8.40
C MET A 94 6.70 -2.49 9.03
N MET A 95 5.98 -3.57 8.75
CA MET A 95 6.33 -4.91 9.23
C MET A 95 7.69 -5.39 8.68
N ALA A 96 7.99 -5.09 7.41
CA ALA A 96 9.29 -5.39 6.79
C ALA A 96 10.42 -4.66 7.50
N ALA A 97 10.23 -3.38 7.85
CA ALA A 97 11.23 -2.61 8.60
C ALA A 97 11.45 -3.14 10.02
N TYR A 98 10.42 -3.66 10.68
CA TYR A 98 10.59 -4.35 11.97
C TYR A 98 11.32 -5.68 11.84
N LYS A 99 11.11 -6.41 10.74
CA LYS A 99 11.76 -7.68 10.48
C LYS A 99 13.22 -7.51 10.06
N LYS A 100 13.51 -6.51 9.23
CA LYS A 100 14.85 -6.24 8.66
C LYS A 100 15.18 -4.75 8.65
N PRO A 101 15.38 -4.13 9.81
CA PRO A 101 15.51 -2.67 9.94
C PRO A 101 16.70 -2.10 9.14
N ALA A 102 17.77 -2.87 8.93
CA ALA A 102 18.93 -2.43 8.16
C ALA A 102 18.62 -2.08 6.69
N LEU A 103 17.50 -2.57 6.15
CA LEU A 103 17.06 -2.23 4.79
C LEU A 103 16.42 -0.84 4.68
N PHE A 104 16.11 -0.19 5.81
CA PHE A 104 15.35 1.05 5.79
C PHE A 104 16.10 2.19 6.47
N SER A 105 16.12 3.35 5.83
CA SER A 105 16.66 4.59 6.40
C SER A 105 15.58 5.43 7.06
N LYS A 106 14.39 5.48 6.48
CA LYS A 106 13.20 6.20 6.95
C LYS A 106 11.94 5.51 6.44
N LEU A 107 10.79 5.74 7.12
CA LEU A 107 9.49 5.28 6.66
C LEU A 107 8.47 6.41 6.59
N ILE A 108 7.71 6.45 5.51
CA ILE A 108 6.44 7.19 5.41
C ILE A 108 5.34 6.18 5.17
N ILE A 109 4.42 6.08 6.11
CA ILE A 109 3.31 5.14 6.09
C ILE A 109 2.01 5.90 5.90
N MET A 110 1.34 5.68 4.77
CA MET A 110 0.12 6.39 4.41
C MET A 110 -1.11 5.54 4.71
N ASP A 111 -1.89 5.99 5.66
CA ASP A 111 -3.21 5.47 6.08
C ASP A 111 -3.33 3.94 6.23
N PRO A 112 -2.48 3.30 7.04
CA PRO A 112 -2.40 1.84 7.18
C PRO A 112 -3.60 1.25 7.93
N PRO A 113 -4.06 0.02 7.58
CA PRO A 113 -5.21 -0.65 8.18
C PRO A 113 -4.84 -1.40 9.47
N PHE A 114 -4.45 -0.71 10.51
CA PHE A 114 -4.15 -1.36 11.79
C PHE A 114 -5.42 -1.84 12.51
N VAL A 115 -5.38 -3.03 13.05
CA VAL A 115 -6.39 -3.54 13.97
C VAL A 115 -5.82 -3.47 15.39
N ILE A 116 -6.29 -2.54 16.21
CA ILE A 116 -5.78 -2.28 17.57
C ILE A 116 -6.90 -2.35 18.62
N GLY A 117 -6.52 -2.49 19.90
CA GLY A 117 -7.43 -2.44 21.02
C GLY A 117 -8.30 -3.69 21.18
N LYS A 118 -9.48 -3.52 21.78
CA LYS A 118 -10.41 -4.62 22.10
C LYS A 118 -10.87 -5.39 20.86
N ASN A 119 -11.01 -4.69 19.74
CA ASN A 119 -11.45 -5.28 18.47
C ASN A 119 -10.43 -6.29 17.92
N SER A 120 -9.14 -6.15 18.23
CA SER A 120 -8.12 -7.10 17.76
C SER A 120 -8.28 -8.49 18.35
N ALA A 121 -8.69 -8.61 19.61
CA ALA A 121 -8.93 -9.90 20.27
C ALA A 121 -10.11 -10.64 19.62
N LEU A 122 -11.22 -9.92 19.38
CA LEU A 122 -12.38 -10.47 18.70
C LEU A 122 -12.04 -10.89 17.27
N PHE A 123 -11.32 -10.04 16.55
CA PHE A 123 -10.91 -10.31 15.17
C PHE A 123 -10.01 -11.56 15.09
N GLU A 124 -9.05 -11.69 16.00
CA GLU A 124 -8.19 -12.87 16.07
C GLU A 124 -8.96 -14.14 16.40
N LEU A 125 -9.93 -14.07 17.31
CA LEU A 125 -10.79 -15.21 17.63
C LEU A 125 -11.59 -15.65 16.40
N VAL A 126 -12.18 -14.71 15.67
CA VAL A 126 -12.91 -14.97 14.42
C VAL A 126 -12.02 -15.61 13.36
N LYS A 127 -10.77 -15.14 13.22
CA LYS A 127 -9.77 -15.75 12.33
C LYS A 127 -9.43 -17.18 12.73
N LYS A 128 -9.11 -17.41 14.01
CA LYS A 128 -8.73 -18.75 14.51
C LYS A 128 -9.85 -19.78 14.36
N LEU A 129 -11.09 -19.37 14.54
CA LEU A 129 -12.23 -20.23 14.36
C LEU A 129 -12.65 -20.40 12.89
N ASN A 130 -11.92 -19.78 11.96
CA ASN A 130 -12.19 -19.78 10.51
C ASN A 130 -13.66 -19.47 10.18
N LEU A 131 -14.25 -18.55 10.91
CA LEU A 131 -15.65 -18.21 10.77
C LEU A 131 -15.86 -17.36 9.51
N LYS A 132 -16.79 -17.77 8.66
CA LYS A 132 -17.23 -16.96 7.48
C LYS A 132 -17.69 -15.55 7.86
N SER A 133 -17.95 -15.33 9.15
CA SER A 133 -18.28 -14.00 9.70
C SER A 133 -17.15 -12.98 9.54
N ILE A 134 -15.89 -13.41 9.29
CA ILE A 134 -14.77 -12.48 9.04
C ILE A 134 -15.08 -11.55 7.86
N ASP A 135 -15.83 -12.01 6.87
CA ASP A 135 -16.26 -11.21 5.72
C ASP A 135 -17.23 -10.07 6.10
N ARG A 136 -17.80 -10.10 7.32
CA ARG A 136 -18.62 -9.01 7.86
C ARG A 136 -17.80 -7.97 8.62
N PHE A 137 -16.64 -8.37 9.13
CA PHE A 137 -15.74 -7.49 9.89
C PHE A 137 -14.65 -6.87 9.01
N THR A 138 -14.53 -7.32 7.76
CA THR A 138 -13.53 -6.85 6.80
C THR A 138 -14.20 -6.47 5.48
N PRO A 139 -13.53 -5.71 4.61
CA PRO A 139 -14.02 -5.44 3.26
C PRO A 139 -14.13 -6.69 2.35
N ALA A 140 -13.64 -7.87 2.77
CA ALA A 140 -13.60 -9.08 1.96
C ALA A 140 -14.98 -9.46 1.38
N GLY A 141 -16.03 -9.40 2.19
CA GLY A 141 -17.39 -9.75 1.76
C GLY A 141 -17.95 -8.81 0.67
N ILE A 142 -17.63 -7.52 0.75
CA ILE A 142 -18.01 -6.54 -0.27
C ILE A 142 -17.16 -6.75 -1.52
N THR A 143 -15.86 -6.97 -1.35
CA THR A 143 -14.91 -7.23 -2.43
C THR A 143 -15.35 -8.43 -3.28
N LEU A 144 -15.73 -9.54 -2.67
CA LEU A 144 -16.17 -10.75 -3.39
C LEU A 144 -17.47 -10.55 -4.18
N LYS A 145 -18.34 -9.66 -3.74
CA LYS A 145 -19.61 -9.33 -4.44
C LYS A 145 -19.42 -8.33 -5.58
N ARG A 146 -18.26 -7.66 -5.63
CA ARG A 146 -17.97 -6.68 -6.67
C ARG A 146 -17.92 -7.32 -8.05
N LYS A 147 -18.45 -6.61 -9.07
CA LYS A 147 -18.27 -6.96 -10.48
C LYS A 147 -16.76 -6.94 -10.81
N ASP A 148 -16.29 -7.97 -11.48
CA ASP A 148 -14.88 -8.17 -11.85
C ASP A 148 -14.69 -8.54 -13.31
N HIS A 149 -15.76 -8.48 -14.11
CA HIS A 149 -15.75 -8.78 -15.54
C HIS A 149 -16.66 -7.82 -16.31
N TRP A 150 -16.19 -7.35 -17.45
CA TRP A 150 -16.88 -6.42 -18.35
C TRP A 150 -16.72 -6.88 -19.80
N SER A 151 -17.68 -6.53 -20.66
CA SER A 151 -17.65 -6.86 -22.08
C SER A 151 -16.55 -6.12 -22.86
N SER A 152 -16.15 -4.95 -22.36
CA SER A 152 -15.10 -4.12 -22.94
C SER A 152 -14.40 -3.26 -21.88
N GLN A 153 -13.26 -2.68 -22.24
CA GLN A 153 -12.58 -1.71 -21.39
C GLN A 153 -13.43 -0.44 -21.17
N LEU A 154 -14.20 -0.02 -22.17
CA LEU A 154 -15.12 1.13 -22.04
C LEU A 154 -16.19 0.86 -20.97
N ASP A 155 -16.80 -0.32 -20.97
CA ASP A 155 -17.77 -0.71 -19.94
C ASP A 155 -17.12 -0.73 -18.53
N ALA A 156 -15.86 -1.18 -18.46
CA ALA A 156 -15.13 -1.16 -17.20
C ALA A 156 -14.91 0.27 -16.70
N VAL A 157 -14.50 1.18 -17.59
CA VAL A 157 -14.29 2.61 -17.30
C VAL A 157 -15.56 3.25 -16.76
N GLU A 158 -16.69 3.08 -17.43
CA GLU A 158 -17.97 3.66 -17.04
C GLU A 158 -18.41 3.20 -15.65
N VAL A 159 -18.38 1.88 -15.41
CA VAL A 159 -18.77 1.29 -14.13
C VAL A 159 -17.82 1.66 -13.01
N LEU A 160 -16.51 1.62 -13.25
CA LEU A 160 -15.50 1.89 -12.22
C LEU A 160 -15.48 3.38 -11.86
N ARG A 161 -15.62 4.30 -12.83
CA ARG A 161 -15.62 5.74 -12.56
C ARG A 161 -16.76 6.17 -11.63
N SER A 162 -17.90 5.50 -11.69
CA SER A 162 -19.04 5.75 -10.80
C SER A 162 -18.87 5.13 -9.41
N ASN A 163 -17.92 4.21 -9.24
CA ASN A 163 -17.69 3.52 -7.98
C ASN A 163 -17.08 4.47 -6.92
N ARG A 164 -17.56 4.34 -5.67
CA ARG A 164 -17.10 5.15 -4.52
C ARG A 164 -15.58 5.16 -4.36
N LEU A 165 -14.88 4.07 -4.67
CA LEU A 165 -13.43 3.97 -4.54
C LEU A 165 -12.70 4.89 -5.53
N PHE A 166 -13.16 4.92 -6.79
CA PHE A 166 -12.47 5.59 -7.90
C PHE A 166 -13.00 6.99 -8.22
N LYS A 167 -14.16 7.32 -7.68
CA LYS A 167 -14.91 8.54 -7.98
C LYS A 167 -14.07 9.83 -7.79
N HIS A 168 -13.16 9.85 -6.84
CA HIS A 168 -12.34 11.00 -6.49
C HIS A 168 -10.88 10.88 -6.96
N PHE A 169 -10.51 9.80 -7.68
CA PHE A 169 -9.18 9.69 -8.23
C PHE A 169 -8.90 10.84 -9.20
N ASP A 170 -7.68 11.37 -9.13
CA ASP A 170 -7.13 12.22 -10.20
C ASP A 170 -7.29 11.50 -11.54
N GLU A 171 -7.60 12.24 -12.59
CA GLU A 171 -7.93 11.66 -13.91
C GLU A 171 -6.82 10.76 -14.44
N GLN A 172 -5.56 11.20 -14.30
CA GLN A 172 -4.42 10.39 -14.74
C GLN A 172 -4.24 9.13 -13.88
N CYS A 173 -4.45 9.23 -12.55
CA CYS A 173 -4.38 8.06 -11.67
C CYS A 173 -5.50 7.06 -11.98
N PHE A 174 -6.67 7.53 -12.33
CA PHE A 174 -7.75 6.65 -12.77
C PHE A 174 -7.41 5.97 -14.10
N GLN A 175 -6.90 6.72 -15.10
CA GLN A 175 -6.46 6.14 -16.36
C GLN A 175 -5.32 5.12 -16.13
N ASP A 176 -4.34 5.43 -15.29
CA ASP A 176 -3.26 4.52 -14.93
C ASP A 176 -3.78 3.23 -14.26
N TYR A 177 -4.89 3.32 -13.49
CA TYR A 177 -5.57 2.13 -12.96
C TYR A 177 -6.23 1.31 -14.07
N ILE A 178 -6.91 1.96 -15.03
CA ILE A 178 -7.52 1.25 -16.17
C ILE A 178 -6.44 0.52 -16.98
N ASP A 179 -5.33 1.18 -17.25
CA ASP A 179 -4.24 0.62 -18.07
C ASP A 179 -3.48 -0.50 -17.38
N SER A 180 -3.37 -0.46 -16.04
CA SER A 180 -2.55 -1.41 -15.27
C SER A 180 -3.36 -2.44 -14.48
N GLY A 181 -4.58 -2.11 -14.10
CA GLY A 181 -5.44 -2.91 -13.24
C GLY A 181 -6.53 -3.70 -13.99
N ILE A 182 -6.75 -3.41 -15.28
CA ILE A 182 -7.71 -4.10 -16.14
C ILE A 182 -6.95 -4.81 -17.25
N VAL A 183 -7.29 -6.09 -17.49
CA VAL A 183 -6.63 -6.95 -18.48
C VAL A 183 -7.65 -7.73 -19.27
N GLU A 184 -7.25 -8.21 -20.45
CA GLU A 184 -8.09 -9.11 -21.25
C GLU A 184 -8.42 -10.40 -20.48
N ASP A 185 -9.66 -10.83 -20.55
CA ASP A 185 -10.11 -12.12 -20.02
C ASP A 185 -10.07 -13.17 -21.14
N GLN A 186 -8.98 -13.93 -21.18
CA GLN A 186 -8.74 -14.94 -22.21
C GLN A 186 -9.75 -16.09 -22.17
N GLN A 187 -10.45 -16.30 -21.05
CA GLN A 187 -11.38 -17.42 -20.89
C GLN A 187 -12.82 -17.04 -21.23
N ARG A 188 -13.25 -15.84 -20.81
CA ARG A 188 -14.65 -15.38 -20.95
C ARG A 188 -14.83 -14.35 -22.06
N GLY A 189 -13.73 -13.86 -22.66
CA GLY A 189 -13.74 -12.69 -23.51
C GLY A 189 -13.96 -11.40 -22.71
N GLY A 190 -13.76 -10.24 -23.34
CA GLY A 190 -13.84 -8.95 -22.66
C GLY A 190 -12.66 -8.71 -21.72
N VAL A 191 -12.90 -8.06 -20.58
CA VAL A 191 -11.83 -7.65 -19.66
C VAL A 191 -12.17 -7.98 -18.21
N THR A 192 -11.10 -8.15 -17.38
CA THR A 192 -11.20 -8.48 -15.96
C THR A 192 -10.16 -7.73 -15.14
N LEU A 193 -10.21 -7.90 -13.81
CA LEU A 193 -9.21 -7.32 -12.89
C LEU A 193 -7.86 -8.03 -13.02
N LYS A 194 -6.78 -7.27 -13.08
CA LYS A 194 -5.39 -7.78 -13.02
C LYS A 194 -5.09 -8.48 -11.71
N ILE A 195 -5.53 -7.89 -10.57
CA ILE A 195 -5.50 -8.51 -9.26
C ILE A 195 -6.89 -9.09 -9.02
N PRO A 196 -7.05 -10.44 -9.00
CA PRO A 196 -8.35 -11.06 -8.79
C PRO A 196 -8.96 -10.63 -7.45
N LYS A 197 -10.27 -10.41 -7.41
CA LYS A 197 -10.97 -10.04 -6.16
C LYS A 197 -10.81 -11.08 -5.05
N GLN A 198 -10.52 -12.34 -5.39
CA GLN A 198 -10.23 -13.41 -4.44
C GLN A 198 -8.92 -13.14 -3.68
N VAL A 199 -7.89 -12.71 -4.39
CA VAL A 199 -6.59 -12.29 -3.79
C VAL A 199 -6.79 -11.11 -2.86
N GLU A 200 -7.51 -10.08 -3.32
CA GLU A 200 -7.82 -8.90 -2.52
C GLU A 200 -8.61 -9.27 -1.25
N ALA A 201 -9.62 -10.13 -1.37
CA ALA A 201 -10.43 -10.59 -0.25
C ALA A 201 -9.59 -11.41 0.76
N GLU A 202 -8.69 -12.25 0.29
CA GLU A 202 -7.83 -13.06 1.15
C GLU A 202 -6.84 -12.19 1.96
N ILE A 203 -6.29 -11.14 1.35
CA ILE A 203 -5.49 -10.14 2.05
C ILE A 203 -6.31 -9.48 3.17
N PHE A 204 -7.58 -9.11 2.94
CA PHE A 204 -8.44 -8.56 3.98
C PHE A 204 -8.76 -9.55 5.11
N ARG A 205 -8.95 -10.84 4.81
CA ARG A 205 -9.23 -11.88 5.80
C ARG A 205 -8.07 -12.17 6.71
N THR A 206 -6.86 -12.01 6.20
CA THR A 206 -5.61 -12.39 6.86
C THR A 206 -4.88 -11.24 7.54
N VAL A 207 -5.51 -10.06 7.65
CA VAL A 207 -4.89 -8.87 8.26
C VAL A 207 -4.34 -9.16 9.67
N PRO A 208 -3.13 -8.66 10.00
CA PRO A 208 -2.51 -8.88 11.31
C PRO A 208 -3.31 -8.21 12.44
N ALA A 209 -3.89 -9.04 13.33
CA ALA A 209 -4.73 -8.54 14.41
C ALA A 209 -3.96 -8.31 15.73
N TRP A 210 -2.89 -9.08 15.95
CA TRP A 210 -2.11 -9.04 17.18
C TRP A 210 -0.75 -8.38 17.05
N TRP A 211 -0.41 -7.92 15.90
CA TRP A 211 0.92 -7.38 15.63
C TRP A 211 1.34 -6.28 16.62
N TRP A 212 0.43 -5.40 17.01
CA TRP A 212 0.65 -4.32 17.95
C TRP A 212 0.89 -4.78 19.41
N ARG A 213 0.52 -6.01 19.78
CA ARG A 213 0.73 -6.55 21.14
C ARG A 213 2.13 -7.10 21.36
N THR A 214 2.86 -7.37 20.30
CA THR A 214 4.23 -7.83 20.44
C THR A 214 5.07 -6.67 20.95
N PRO A 215 5.70 -6.77 22.15
CA PRO A 215 6.59 -5.74 22.66
C PRO A 215 7.70 -5.54 21.66
N ARG A 216 7.71 -4.40 20.99
CA ARG A 216 8.70 -4.09 19.97
C ARG A 216 9.34 -2.78 20.37
N LYS A 217 10.65 -2.82 20.53
CA LYS A 217 11.39 -1.57 20.39
C LYS A 217 11.12 -1.10 18.97
N ALA A 218 10.61 0.12 18.82
CA ALA A 218 10.51 0.72 17.49
C ALA A 218 11.85 0.52 16.77
N PRO A 219 11.84 0.15 15.46
CA PRO A 219 13.09 0.17 14.73
C PRO A 219 13.71 1.53 14.94
N GLN A 220 15.01 1.58 15.16
CA GLN A 220 15.74 2.85 15.38
C GLN A 220 15.89 3.62 14.05
N ILE A 221 14.77 3.72 13.32
CA ILE A 221 14.66 4.48 12.08
C ILE A 221 13.49 5.45 12.20
N PRO A 222 13.61 6.64 11.64
CA PRO A 222 12.54 7.63 11.65
C PRO A 222 11.30 7.11 10.90
N ILE A 223 10.13 7.18 11.57
CA ILE A 223 8.84 6.76 10.98
C ILE A 223 7.85 7.90 11.14
N HIS A 224 7.13 8.23 10.07
CA HIS A 224 6.04 9.18 10.11
C HIS A 224 4.79 8.60 9.45
N LEU A 225 3.65 8.78 10.10
CA LEU A 225 2.35 8.37 9.58
C LEU A 225 1.67 9.57 8.91
N ILE A 226 1.08 9.36 7.75
CA ILE A 226 0.20 10.33 7.09
C ILE A 226 -1.17 9.68 6.95
N THR A 227 -2.21 10.40 7.34
CA THR A 227 -3.60 9.97 7.21
C THR A 227 -4.44 11.07 6.58
N ALA A 228 -5.69 10.80 6.25
CA ALA A 228 -6.61 11.78 5.70
C ALA A 228 -7.80 12.00 6.63
N GLU A 229 -8.32 13.23 6.67
CA GLU A 229 -9.39 13.63 7.59
C GLU A 229 -10.69 12.83 7.40
N GLN A 230 -11.00 12.43 6.15
CA GLN A 230 -12.19 11.66 5.80
C GLN A 230 -11.93 10.14 5.80
N SER A 231 -10.70 9.71 6.12
CA SER A 231 -10.39 8.29 6.27
C SER A 231 -11.11 7.72 7.50
N GLN A 232 -11.73 6.56 7.31
CA GLN A 232 -12.32 5.81 8.43
C GLN A 232 -11.29 5.46 9.51
N PHE A 233 -10.02 5.25 9.15
CA PHE A 233 -8.96 4.93 10.11
C PHE A 233 -8.64 6.13 11.00
N TYR A 234 -8.61 7.33 10.45
CA TYR A 234 -8.47 8.55 11.23
C TYR A 234 -9.67 8.79 12.16
N GLN A 235 -10.90 8.65 11.62
CA GLN A 235 -12.13 8.84 12.38
C GLN A 235 -12.29 7.83 13.52
N GLN A 236 -11.72 6.64 13.39
CA GLN A 236 -11.67 5.62 14.45
C GLN A 236 -10.56 5.83 15.48
N GLY A 237 -9.78 6.91 15.38
CA GLY A 237 -8.70 7.23 16.32
C GLY A 237 -7.44 6.37 16.17
N LEU A 238 -7.24 5.77 15.01
CA LEU A 238 -6.14 4.84 14.77
C LEU A 238 -4.76 5.53 14.86
N PRO A 239 -4.52 6.69 14.24
CA PRO A 239 -3.25 7.40 14.35
C PRO A 239 -2.90 7.78 15.78
N GLN A 240 -3.89 8.20 16.56
CA GLN A 240 -3.74 8.51 17.99
C GLN A 240 -3.33 7.25 18.79
N GLY A 241 -3.94 6.11 18.46
CA GLY A 241 -3.58 4.82 19.05
C GLY A 241 -2.15 4.41 18.72
N LEU A 242 -1.72 4.57 17.46
CA LEU A 242 -0.36 4.27 17.03
C LEU A 242 0.68 5.21 17.66
N LYS A 243 0.37 6.51 17.78
CA LYS A 243 1.23 7.44 18.50
C LYS A 243 1.42 7.02 19.96
N LYS A 244 0.34 6.58 20.63
CA LYS A 244 0.39 6.11 22.02
C LYS A 244 1.20 4.81 22.18
N ILE A 245 1.07 3.87 21.25
CA ILE A 245 1.68 2.53 21.34
C ILE A 245 3.14 2.54 20.86
N TYR A 246 3.43 3.21 19.74
CA TYR A 246 4.71 3.16 19.06
C TYR A 246 5.46 4.48 19.07
N GLN A 247 4.89 5.55 19.64
CA GLN A 247 5.43 6.90 19.64
C GLN A 247 5.70 7.45 18.21
N ILE A 248 4.92 6.96 17.24
CA ILE A 248 4.99 7.42 15.85
C ILE A 248 4.15 8.67 15.70
N ASP A 249 4.78 9.77 15.28
CA ASP A 249 4.08 11.01 14.97
C ASP A 249 3.30 10.88 13.65
N TYR A 250 2.23 11.68 13.54
CA TYR A 250 1.38 11.65 12.35
C TYR A 250 0.98 13.04 11.89
N SER A 251 0.60 13.12 10.62
CA SER A 251 -0.02 14.28 9.99
C SER A 251 -1.35 13.91 9.36
N VAL A 252 -2.25 14.88 9.28
CA VAL A 252 -3.56 14.72 8.66
C VAL A 252 -3.64 15.61 7.44
N LEU A 253 -3.97 15.04 6.30
CA LEU A 253 -4.20 15.74 5.04
C LEU A 253 -5.69 15.80 4.70
N LEU A 254 -6.06 16.68 3.79
CA LEU A 254 -7.40 16.69 3.20
C LEU A 254 -7.60 15.45 2.32
N GLY A 255 -8.83 14.95 2.23
CA GLY A 255 -9.20 13.85 1.33
C GLY A 255 -9.68 12.60 2.05
N GLY A 256 -9.92 11.54 1.25
CA GLY A 256 -10.34 10.22 1.70
C GLY A 256 -9.17 9.27 1.91
N HIS A 257 -9.49 7.98 2.13
CA HIS A 257 -8.47 6.93 2.25
C HIS A 257 -7.50 6.87 1.06
N MET A 258 -7.99 7.17 -0.14
CA MET A 258 -7.21 7.10 -1.38
C MET A 258 -6.51 8.43 -1.74
N PHE A 259 -6.26 9.31 -0.77
CA PHE A 259 -5.69 10.65 -0.96
C PHE A 259 -4.41 10.71 -1.82
N PRO A 260 -3.50 9.69 -1.84
CA PRO A 260 -2.36 9.72 -2.75
C PRO A 260 -2.74 9.59 -4.23
N LEU A 261 -3.96 9.07 -4.51
CA LEU A 261 -4.51 8.96 -5.86
C LEU A 261 -5.57 10.03 -6.16
N GLU A 262 -6.10 10.69 -5.11
CA GLU A 262 -7.02 11.82 -5.23
C GLU A 262 -6.27 13.14 -5.48
N GLN A 263 -5.11 13.32 -4.82
CA GLN A 263 -4.29 14.53 -4.84
C GLN A 263 -2.80 14.22 -5.01
N PRO A 264 -2.40 13.50 -6.10
CA PRO A 264 -1.07 12.90 -6.21
C PRO A 264 0.08 13.89 -6.13
N LYS A 265 -0.04 15.09 -6.72
CA LYS A 265 1.00 16.10 -6.69
C LYS A 265 1.18 16.72 -5.31
N GLN A 266 0.06 17.15 -4.68
CA GLN A 266 0.08 17.77 -3.35
C GLN A 266 0.62 16.81 -2.29
N VAL A 267 0.22 15.52 -2.36
CA VAL A 267 0.70 14.50 -1.43
C VAL A 267 2.18 14.20 -1.66
N ALA A 268 2.66 14.15 -2.90
CA ALA A 268 4.08 13.96 -3.20
C ALA A 268 4.93 15.11 -2.63
N GLU A 269 4.51 16.37 -2.84
CA GLU A 269 5.20 17.54 -2.28
C GLU A 269 5.23 17.50 -0.74
N TYR A 270 4.10 17.16 -0.12
CA TYR A 270 4.03 17.03 1.32
C TYR A 270 4.98 15.95 1.85
N VAL A 271 5.00 14.77 1.23
CA VAL A 271 5.90 13.66 1.60
C VAL A 271 7.35 14.07 1.44
N LYS A 272 7.73 14.74 0.35
CA LYS A 272 9.10 15.26 0.15
C LYS A 272 9.51 16.23 1.27
N ALA A 273 8.64 17.19 1.58
CA ALA A 273 8.90 18.14 2.68
C ALA A 273 9.08 17.41 4.02
N LYS A 274 8.24 16.42 4.30
CA LYS A 274 8.32 15.60 5.52
C LYS A 274 9.61 14.79 5.55
N LEU A 275 10.04 14.17 4.47
CA LEU A 275 11.29 13.40 4.40
C LEU A 275 12.53 14.24 4.70
N LYS A 276 12.52 15.54 4.37
CA LYS A 276 13.63 16.48 4.69
C LYS A 276 13.72 16.80 6.18
N THR A 277 12.61 16.76 6.91
CA THR A 277 12.55 17.08 8.36
C THR A 277 12.50 15.84 9.24
N LEU A 278 12.27 14.66 8.67
CA LEU A 278 12.23 13.39 9.38
C LEU A 278 13.65 12.89 9.57
N GLY A 279 14.16 12.94 10.83
CA GLY A 279 15.50 12.63 11.05
C GLY A 279 16.13 12.21 12.10
#